data_8ca480083bd06a64cbd6d0639eef9f42
#
_entry.id   8ca480083bd06a64cbd6d0639eef9f42
#
_cell.length_a   1.000
_cell.length_b   1.000
_cell.length_c   1.000
_cell.angle_alpha   90.00
_cell.angle_beta   90.00
_cell.angle_gamma   90.00
#
_symmetry.space_group_name_H-M   'P 1'
#
loop_
_entity.id
_entity.type
_entity.pdbx_description
1 polymer ?
#
loop_
_entity_poly.entity_id
_entity_poly.type
_entity_poly.pdbx_seq_one_letter_code
_entity_poly.pdbx_strand_id
1 'polypeptide(L)' 'MSEMKLQDLKKKTPTELLAVAEDLEVENASTMRKQELLFAILKQLADQEVE' A
#
# COMPACT_ATOMS: atom_id res chain seq x y z
N MET A 1 14.17 -4.84 5.85
CA MET A 1 12.78 -4.67 6.24
C MET A 1 11.89 -4.33 5.10
N SER A 2 12.34 -3.48 4.19
CA SER A 2 11.48 -3.11 3.06
C SER A 2 11.14 -4.30 2.19
N GLU A 3 12.04 -5.27 2.08
CA GLU A 3 11.77 -6.45 1.29
C GLU A 3 10.60 -7.24 1.85
N MET A 4 10.56 -7.35 3.17
CA MET A 4 9.48 -8.07 3.82
C MET A 4 8.15 -7.36 3.58
N LYS A 5 8.18 -6.04 3.61
CA LYS A 5 6.96 -5.28 3.40
C LYS A 5 6.37 -5.53 2.01
N LEU A 6 7.24 -5.55 1.00
CA LEU A 6 6.76 -5.78 -0.36
C LEU A 6 6.11 -7.15 -0.49
N GLN A 7 6.79 -8.18 0.00
CA GLN A 7 6.25 -9.53 -0.07
C GLN A 7 4.97 -9.64 0.72
N ASP A 8 4.93 -8.98 1.87
CA ASP A 8 3.74 -9.00 2.71
C ASP A 8 2.57 -8.38 1.99
N LEU A 9 2.81 -7.26 1.32
CA LEU A 9 1.75 -6.58 0.59
C LEU A 9 1.22 -7.44 -0.55
N LYS A 10 2.10 -8.15 -1.22
CA LYS A 10 1.67 -9.00 -2.32
C LYS A 10 0.76 -10.12 -1.86
N LYS A 11 0.94 -10.56 -0.62
CA LYS A 11 0.14 -11.66 -0.07
C LYS A 11 -1.18 -11.19 0.50
N LYS A 12 -1.33 -9.90 0.72
CA LYS A 12 -2.54 -9.40 1.33
C LYS A 12 -3.72 -9.46 0.37
N THR A 13 -4.90 -9.61 0.93
CA THR A 13 -6.11 -9.53 0.13
C THR A 13 -6.38 -8.09 -0.26
N PRO A 14 -7.17 -7.86 -1.31
CA PRO A 14 -7.51 -6.49 -1.70
C PRO A 14 -8.14 -5.69 -0.56
N THR A 15 -8.94 -6.35 0.27
CA THR A 15 -9.55 -5.66 1.40
C THR A 15 -8.50 -5.18 2.39
N GLU A 16 -7.51 -6.01 2.64
CA GLU A 16 -6.44 -5.63 3.55
C GLU A 16 -5.60 -4.50 2.98
N LEU A 17 -5.35 -4.57 1.67
CA LEU A 17 -4.61 -3.49 1.03
C LEU A 17 -5.37 -2.18 1.11
N LEU A 18 -6.68 -2.25 0.93
CA LEU A 18 -7.50 -1.06 1.04
C LEU A 18 -7.39 -0.46 2.45
N ALA A 19 -7.44 -1.29 3.46
CA ALA A 19 -7.32 -0.81 4.83
C ALA A 19 -5.98 -0.14 5.06
N VAL A 20 -4.91 -0.73 4.56
CA VAL A 20 -3.58 -0.15 4.70
C VAL A 20 -3.50 1.17 3.97
N ALA A 21 -4.04 1.22 2.77
CA ALA A 21 -4.01 2.44 1.98
C ALA A 21 -4.76 3.57 2.68
N GLU A 22 -5.90 3.25 3.26
CA GLU A 22 -6.67 4.26 3.98
C GLU A 22 -5.92 4.73 5.22
N ASP A 23 -5.24 3.82 5.88
CA ASP A 23 -4.43 4.16 7.03
C ASP A 23 -3.31 5.11 6.66
N LEU A 24 -2.79 4.96 5.45
CA LEU A 24 -1.76 5.85 4.93
C LEU A 24 -2.33 7.10 4.28
N GLU A 25 -3.63 7.27 4.35
CA GLU A 25 -4.32 8.45 3.80
C GLU A 25 -4.19 8.52 2.29
N VAL A 26 -4.21 7.38 1.65
CA VAL A 26 -4.20 7.33 0.19
C VAL A 26 -5.59 7.69 -0.33
N GLU A 27 -5.64 8.71 -1.18
CA GLU A 27 -6.91 9.14 -1.75
C GLU A 27 -7.38 8.15 -2.80
N ASN A 28 -8.69 7.97 -2.89
CA ASN A 28 -9.32 7.11 -3.89
C ASN A 28 -8.92 5.66 -3.75
N ALA A 29 -8.45 5.25 -2.57
CA ALA A 29 -8.03 3.88 -2.37
C ALA A 29 -9.18 2.92 -2.63
N SER A 30 -10.39 3.30 -2.27
CA SER A 30 -11.54 2.42 -2.43
C SER A 30 -11.88 2.16 -3.89
N THR A 31 -11.45 3.01 -4.80
CA THR A 31 -11.69 2.82 -6.22
C THR A 31 -10.52 2.19 -6.93
N MET A 32 -9.43 1.97 -6.23
CA MET A 32 -8.24 1.39 -6.83
C MET A 32 -8.33 -0.12 -6.86
N ARG A 33 -7.68 -0.70 -7.86
CA ARG A 33 -7.55 -2.14 -7.92
C ARG A 33 -6.36 -2.59 -7.09
N LYS A 34 -6.26 -3.90 -6.87
CA LYS A 34 -5.19 -4.44 -6.04
C LYS A 34 -3.83 -3.95 -6.48
N GLN A 35 -3.59 -3.98 -7.78
CA GLN A 35 -2.30 -3.57 -8.31
C GLN A 35 -2.03 -2.10 -8.03
N GLU A 36 -3.05 -1.28 -8.22
CA GLU A 36 -2.90 0.15 -7.97
C GLU A 36 -2.72 0.42 -6.48
N LEU A 37 -3.43 -0.34 -5.65
CA LEU A 37 -3.26 -0.21 -4.20
C LEU A 37 -1.84 -0.52 -3.79
N LEU A 38 -1.27 -1.58 -4.36
CA LEU A 38 0.11 -1.95 -4.07
C LEU A 38 1.05 -0.80 -4.38
N PHE A 39 0.93 -0.24 -5.57
CA PHE A 39 1.81 0.85 -5.98
C PHE A 39 1.61 2.08 -5.09
N ALA A 40 0.37 2.39 -4.78
CA ALA A 40 0.08 3.56 -3.95
C ALA A 40 0.66 3.39 -2.55
N ILE A 41 0.51 2.20 -1.99
CA ILE A 41 1.03 1.93 -0.66
C ILE A 41 2.55 2.00 -0.66
N LEU A 42 3.19 1.39 -1.65
CA LEU A 42 4.64 1.42 -1.74
C LEU A 42 5.15 2.84 -1.90
N LYS A 43 4.46 3.63 -2.69
CA LYS A 43 4.85 5.02 -2.90
C LYS A 43 4.75 5.80 -1.59
N GLN A 44 3.69 5.59 -0.85
CA GLN A 44 3.52 6.28 0.42
C GLN A 44 4.57 5.88 1.43
N LEU A 45 4.87 4.59 1.49
CA LEU A 45 5.89 4.12 2.42
C LEU A 45 7.26 4.68 2.06
N ALA A 46 7.57 4.72 0.78
CA ALA A 46 8.84 5.27 0.33
C ALA A 46 8.91 6.76 0.66
N ASP A 47 7.80 7.45 0.48
CA ASP A 47 7.75 8.88 0.77
C ASP A 47 7.99 9.13 2.25
N GLN A 48 7.45 8.28 3.10
CA GLN A 48 7.63 8.44 4.53
C GLN A 48 9.04 8.10 4.98
N GLU A 49 9.72 7.24 4.24
CA GLU A 49 11.09 6.86 4.59
C GLU A 49 12.12 7.84 4.08
N VAL A 50 11.74 8.73 3.21
CA VAL A 50 12.67 9.73 2.69
C VAL A 50 13.02 10.73 3.78
N GLU A 51 14.30 10.95 3.93
CA GLU A 51 14.81 11.87 4.95
C GLU A 51 15.13 13.20 4.36
#